data_9fb29ad0703b87bf02f9de7659ef95e7
#
_entry.id   9fb29ad0703b87bf02f9de7659ef95e7
#
_cell.length_a   1.000
_cell.length_b   1.000
_cell.length_c   1.000
_cell.angle_alpha   90.00
_cell.angle_beta   90.00
_cell.angle_gamma   90.00
#
_symmetry.space_group_name_H-M   'P 1'
#
loop_
_entity.id
_entity.type
_entity.pdbx_description
1 polymer ?
#
loop_
_entity_poly.entity_id
_entity_poly.type
_entity_poly.pdbx_seq_one_letter_code
_entity_poly.pdbx_strand_id
1 'polypeptide(L)'
;TPQADGLVLQLKALTPLYTGGIGQLGDQIHPSNLLGGIRQMSCLVARTLGDGGFERAVWGNAGTGKEKAEAKQVALRWETTGLAAVTLPEIVRVPKAGGGDSRWYFNSAFEGQLGLQISRRGISDAHWQLLTLALAIQIRHGSFGAKDQFGLGVLALTEGARPFAVPLDASSDLPKVVPATPGELNLLRHSFGRLRFRIAPGQRPILNRSTALNLALATRATLRNALRAKPDASDTEQARLTALRHQMLGKLNQFGSAVNVSAAYATEDGVELRLAVALKPDTAAERGEVMKAFAAAAGHIDTMIDRIGYRVDGKIDWEFGGAHLSTRAAWLNKLAGV
;
A
#
# COMPACT_ATOMS: atom_id res chain seq x y z
N THR A 1 -10.66 -30.56 -8.42
CA THR A 1 -11.78 -29.76 -8.98
C THR A 1 -11.17 -28.75 -9.93
N PRO A 2 -11.61 -28.64 -11.20
CA PRO A 2 -11.10 -27.59 -12.08
C PRO A 2 -11.37 -26.24 -11.41
N GLN A 3 -10.31 -25.47 -11.19
CA GLN A 3 -10.43 -24.10 -10.70
C GLN A 3 -11.28 -23.33 -11.71
N ALA A 4 -12.27 -22.62 -11.21
CA ALA A 4 -13.12 -21.77 -12.03
C ALA A 4 -12.27 -20.89 -12.96
N ASP A 5 -12.74 -20.65 -14.19
CA ASP A 5 -12.03 -19.88 -15.24
C ASP A 5 -11.73 -18.41 -14.84
N GLY A 6 -11.87 -18.07 -13.55
CA GLY A 6 -11.64 -16.75 -13.03
C GLY A 6 -11.95 -16.59 -11.54
N LEU A 7 -11.85 -15.36 -11.07
CA LEU A 7 -12.09 -14.93 -9.71
C LEU A 7 -13.06 -13.74 -9.71
N VAL A 8 -14.06 -13.77 -8.84
CA VAL A 8 -14.98 -12.65 -8.60
C VAL A 8 -14.90 -12.24 -7.14
N LEU A 9 -14.57 -10.99 -6.88
CA LEU A 9 -14.46 -10.43 -5.54
C LEU A 9 -15.40 -9.24 -5.38
N GLN A 10 -15.98 -9.14 -4.19
CA GLN A 10 -16.66 -7.95 -3.74
C GLN A 10 -15.79 -7.23 -2.70
N LEU A 11 -15.51 -5.97 -2.96
CA LEU A 11 -14.62 -5.13 -2.18
C LEU A 11 -15.37 -3.93 -1.62
N LYS A 12 -14.95 -3.47 -0.45
CA LYS A 12 -15.44 -2.25 0.19
C LYS A 12 -14.30 -1.25 0.32
N ALA A 13 -14.54 0.00 -0.04
CA ALA A 13 -13.61 1.08 0.23
C ALA A 13 -13.64 1.42 1.73
N LEU A 14 -12.51 1.18 2.43
CA LEU A 14 -12.33 1.55 3.83
C LEU A 14 -11.90 3.02 3.97
N THR A 15 -11.20 3.53 2.96
CA THR A 15 -10.86 4.95 2.82
C THR A 15 -11.32 5.42 1.45
N PRO A 16 -11.54 6.74 1.25
CA PRO A 16 -11.97 7.24 -0.05
C PRO A 16 -11.05 6.77 -1.18
N LEU A 17 -11.62 6.34 -2.29
CA LEU A 17 -10.92 5.85 -3.46
C LEU A 17 -10.76 6.98 -4.49
N TYR A 18 -9.53 7.34 -4.81
CA TYR A 18 -9.19 8.31 -5.84
C TYR A 18 -8.35 7.64 -6.92
N THR A 19 -8.79 7.72 -8.16
CA THR A 19 -8.07 7.07 -9.28
C THR A 19 -7.41 8.05 -10.25
N GLY A 20 -7.44 9.34 -9.92
CA GLY A 20 -7.00 10.37 -10.84
C GLY A 20 -8.09 10.78 -11.83
N GLY A 21 -7.74 11.62 -12.77
CA GLY A 21 -8.66 12.10 -13.81
C GLY A 21 -8.06 13.25 -14.59
N ILE A 22 -8.70 13.62 -15.69
CA ILE A 22 -8.37 14.84 -16.44
C ILE A 22 -8.74 16.02 -15.54
N GLY A 23 -7.82 16.97 -15.39
CA GLY A 23 -8.02 18.11 -14.49
C GLY A 23 -7.94 17.80 -13.00
N GLN A 24 -7.65 16.55 -12.61
CA GLN A 24 -7.44 16.10 -11.22
C GLN A 24 -8.68 16.25 -10.32
N LEU A 25 -9.87 16.29 -10.88
CA LEU A 25 -11.11 16.52 -10.13
C LEU A 25 -11.55 15.31 -9.29
N GLY A 26 -11.13 14.08 -9.68
CA GLY A 26 -11.53 12.86 -8.99
C GLY A 26 -13.00 12.51 -9.17
N ASP A 27 -13.60 12.95 -10.26
CA ASP A 27 -15.01 12.78 -10.60
C ASP A 27 -15.33 11.48 -11.31
N GLN A 28 -14.32 10.70 -11.66
CA GLN A 28 -14.45 9.43 -12.38
C GLN A 28 -13.52 8.35 -11.82
N ILE A 29 -13.94 7.11 -11.95
CA ILE A 29 -13.10 5.95 -11.66
C ILE A 29 -12.35 5.52 -12.93
N HIS A 30 -11.04 5.52 -12.86
CA HIS A 30 -10.16 5.05 -13.93
C HIS A 30 -9.65 3.63 -13.62
N PRO A 31 -10.18 2.59 -14.30
CA PRO A 31 -9.81 1.20 -14.04
C PRO A 31 -8.32 0.91 -14.18
N SER A 32 -7.62 1.63 -15.06
CA SER A 32 -6.17 1.48 -15.27
C SER A 32 -5.36 1.78 -14.01
N ASN A 33 -5.79 2.75 -13.20
CA ASN A 33 -5.09 3.12 -11.97
C ASN A 33 -5.34 2.11 -10.84
N LEU A 34 -6.49 1.44 -10.85
CA LEU A 34 -6.76 0.30 -9.95
C LEU A 34 -5.91 -0.91 -10.34
N LEU A 35 -5.73 -1.13 -11.64
CA LEU A 35 -4.90 -2.21 -12.16
C LEU A 35 -3.42 -2.03 -11.79
N GLY A 36 -2.93 -0.80 -11.75
CA GLY A 36 -1.52 -0.49 -11.46
C GLY A 36 -1.04 -1.12 -10.15
N GLY A 37 -1.81 -1.00 -9.07
CA GLY A 37 -1.47 -1.60 -7.78
C GLY A 37 -1.40 -3.13 -7.81
N ILE A 38 -2.33 -3.78 -8.51
CA ILE A 38 -2.34 -5.24 -8.66
C ILE A 38 -1.11 -5.70 -9.45
N ARG A 39 -0.82 -5.04 -10.58
CA ARG A 39 0.34 -5.36 -11.41
C ARG A 39 1.63 -5.21 -10.62
N GLN A 40 1.82 -4.08 -9.93
CA GLN A 40 3.00 -3.83 -9.13
C GLN A 40 3.18 -4.88 -8.03
N MET A 41 2.14 -5.16 -7.25
CA MET A 41 2.22 -6.15 -6.17
C MET A 41 2.52 -7.55 -6.71
N SER A 42 1.90 -7.95 -7.81
CA SER A 42 2.14 -9.27 -8.38
C SER A 42 3.58 -9.43 -8.89
N CYS A 43 4.16 -8.40 -9.49
CA CYS A 43 5.57 -8.39 -9.88
C CYS A 43 6.50 -8.45 -8.66
N LEU A 44 6.17 -7.74 -7.56
CA LEU A 44 6.96 -7.80 -6.32
C LEU A 44 6.93 -9.19 -5.68
N VAL A 45 5.76 -9.85 -5.66
CA VAL A 45 5.60 -11.23 -5.17
C VAL A 45 6.45 -12.19 -6.01
N ALA A 46 6.31 -12.13 -7.33
CA ALA A 46 7.05 -13.00 -8.25
C ALA A 46 8.58 -12.83 -8.10
N ARG A 47 9.07 -11.59 -8.08
CA ARG A 47 10.48 -11.27 -7.87
C ARG A 47 11.01 -11.75 -6.50
N THR A 48 10.16 -11.74 -5.47
CA THR A 48 10.50 -12.28 -4.15
C THR A 48 10.81 -13.77 -4.21
N LEU A 49 10.13 -14.49 -5.09
CA LEU A 49 10.38 -15.91 -5.37
C LEU A 49 11.47 -16.15 -6.43
N GLY A 50 12.00 -15.08 -7.02
CA GLY A 50 13.05 -15.12 -8.02
C GLY A 50 12.55 -15.20 -9.47
N ASP A 51 11.23 -15.06 -9.70
CA ASP A 51 10.65 -15.04 -11.06
C ASP A 51 10.71 -13.62 -11.65
N GLY A 52 11.70 -13.36 -12.49
CA GLY A 52 11.82 -12.12 -13.27
C GLY A 52 10.97 -12.10 -14.55
N GLY A 53 10.47 -13.26 -14.99
CA GLY A 53 9.67 -13.39 -16.23
C GLY A 53 8.16 -13.17 -16.04
N PHE A 54 7.68 -13.15 -14.79
CA PHE A 54 6.26 -13.08 -14.46
C PHE A 54 5.53 -11.90 -15.13
N GLU A 55 6.13 -10.72 -15.09
CA GLU A 55 5.49 -9.51 -15.64
C GLU A 55 5.15 -9.68 -17.11
N ARG A 56 6.11 -10.17 -17.90
CA ARG A 56 5.92 -10.45 -19.34
C ARG A 56 4.89 -11.57 -19.56
N ALA A 57 5.01 -12.66 -18.82
CA ALA A 57 4.15 -13.83 -18.96
C ALA A 57 2.68 -13.54 -18.60
N VAL A 58 2.40 -12.67 -17.64
CA VAL A 58 1.03 -12.41 -17.16
C VAL A 58 0.46 -11.12 -17.74
N TRP A 59 1.24 -10.06 -17.72
CA TRP A 59 0.78 -8.72 -18.11
C TRP A 59 1.09 -8.37 -19.57
N GLY A 60 1.88 -9.21 -20.24
CA GLY A 60 2.28 -9.00 -21.63
C GLY A 60 3.37 -7.92 -21.78
N ASN A 61 3.75 -7.72 -23.02
CA ASN A 61 4.75 -6.73 -23.43
C ASN A 61 4.30 -6.04 -24.71
N ALA A 62 4.47 -4.72 -24.79
CA ALA A 62 4.16 -3.95 -26.01
C ALA A 62 5.10 -4.27 -27.19
N GLY A 63 6.23 -4.92 -26.90
CA GLY A 63 7.30 -5.13 -27.85
C GLY A 63 8.11 -3.84 -28.08
N THR A 64 9.41 -3.97 -28.23
CA THR A 64 10.30 -2.85 -28.57
C THR A 64 11.30 -3.30 -29.62
N GLY A 65 11.36 -2.60 -30.74
CA GLY A 65 12.31 -2.90 -31.81
C GLY A 65 12.10 -4.28 -32.41
N LYS A 66 13.02 -5.24 -32.16
CA LYS A 66 12.97 -6.61 -32.66
C LYS A 66 12.13 -7.57 -31.80
N GLU A 67 11.71 -7.15 -30.60
CA GLU A 67 10.92 -7.98 -29.71
C GLU A 67 9.46 -8.02 -30.15
N LYS A 68 8.91 -9.23 -30.24
CA LYS A 68 7.51 -9.44 -30.57
C LYS A 68 6.62 -9.03 -29.39
N ALA A 69 5.55 -8.29 -29.68
CA ALA A 69 4.54 -7.98 -28.69
C ALA A 69 3.84 -9.23 -28.16
N GLU A 70 3.59 -9.27 -26.86
CA GLU A 70 2.89 -10.37 -26.20
C GLU A 70 1.62 -9.85 -25.53
N ALA A 71 0.52 -10.57 -25.74
CA ALA A 71 -0.77 -10.19 -25.19
C ALA A 71 -0.85 -10.53 -23.70
N LYS A 72 -1.61 -9.72 -22.96
CA LYS A 72 -1.94 -9.95 -21.56
C LYS A 72 -2.75 -11.25 -21.41
N GLN A 73 -2.32 -12.13 -20.48
CA GLN A 73 -2.90 -13.45 -20.24
C GLN A 73 -4.01 -13.46 -19.19
N VAL A 74 -4.39 -12.29 -18.67
CA VAL A 74 -5.51 -12.10 -17.75
C VAL A 74 -6.35 -10.92 -18.18
N ALA A 75 -7.65 -10.99 -17.96
CA ALA A 75 -8.54 -9.85 -18.13
C ALA A 75 -9.10 -9.44 -16.77
N LEU A 76 -9.11 -8.13 -16.51
CA LEU A 76 -9.71 -7.57 -15.30
C LEU A 76 -10.86 -6.63 -15.69
N ARG A 77 -11.98 -6.81 -15.00
CA ARG A 77 -13.14 -5.94 -15.09
C ARG A 77 -13.51 -5.44 -13.70
N TRP A 78 -13.71 -4.14 -13.60
CA TRP A 78 -14.21 -3.49 -12.41
C TRP A 78 -15.68 -3.15 -12.55
N GLU A 79 -16.46 -3.47 -11.54
CA GLU A 79 -17.83 -3.02 -11.38
C GLU A 79 -17.86 -1.92 -10.32
N THR A 80 -18.25 -0.72 -10.72
CA THR A 80 -18.14 0.49 -9.88
C THR A 80 -19.50 1.10 -9.56
N THR A 81 -20.60 0.45 -9.91
CA THR A 81 -21.97 0.94 -9.70
C THR A 81 -22.34 1.10 -8.22
N GLY A 82 -21.67 0.36 -7.34
CA GLY A 82 -21.83 0.49 -5.89
C GLY A 82 -20.99 1.59 -5.23
N LEU A 83 -20.29 2.40 -6.03
CA LEU A 83 -19.50 3.54 -5.54
C LEU A 83 -20.30 4.83 -5.64
N ALA A 84 -20.22 5.67 -4.60
CA ALA A 84 -20.79 7.01 -4.56
C ALA A 84 -19.68 8.06 -4.47
N ALA A 85 -19.83 9.16 -5.19
CA ALA A 85 -18.94 10.29 -5.11
C ALA A 85 -19.06 10.97 -3.74
N VAL A 86 -17.92 11.37 -3.18
CA VAL A 86 -17.83 12.05 -1.89
C VAL A 86 -16.89 13.24 -1.97
N THR A 87 -17.22 14.31 -1.26
CA THR A 87 -16.34 15.47 -1.14
C THR A 87 -15.25 15.20 -0.10
N LEU A 88 -14.02 15.50 -0.47
CA LEU A 88 -12.87 15.43 0.43
C LEU A 88 -12.73 16.75 1.20
N PRO A 89 -12.28 16.71 2.46
CA PRO A 89 -12.06 17.91 3.25
C PRO A 89 -10.89 18.72 2.71
N GLU A 90 -10.87 20.02 2.97
CA GLU A 90 -9.84 20.95 2.51
C GLU A 90 -8.42 20.63 3.01
N ILE A 91 -8.32 19.80 4.03
CA ILE A 91 -7.04 19.38 4.60
C ILE A 91 -6.10 18.72 3.58
N VAL A 92 -6.63 18.23 2.48
CA VAL A 92 -5.81 17.70 1.37
C VAL A 92 -5.22 18.80 0.47
N ARG A 93 -5.49 20.06 0.76
CA ARG A 93 -4.89 21.19 0.04
C ARG A 93 -3.44 21.41 0.45
N VAL A 94 -2.56 21.55 -0.52
CA VAL A 94 -1.15 21.85 -0.31
C VAL A 94 -0.91 23.32 -0.65
N PRO A 95 -0.52 24.17 0.30
CA PRO A 95 -0.20 25.56 0.02
C PRO A 95 0.90 25.68 -1.04
N LYS A 96 0.82 26.67 -1.92
CA LYS A 96 1.93 27.04 -2.80
C LYS A 96 3.09 27.57 -1.98
N ALA A 97 4.31 27.16 -2.31
CA ALA A 97 5.50 27.81 -1.78
C ALA A 97 5.50 29.30 -2.24
N GLY A 98 5.64 30.23 -1.30
CA GLY A 98 5.63 31.68 -1.60
C GLY A 98 4.28 32.36 -1.44
N GLY A 99 3.27 31.67 -0.90
CA GLY A 99 1.92 32.20 -0.69
C GLY A 99 1.03 32.13 -1.93
N GLY A 100 -0.23 32.47 -1.78
CA GLY A 100 -1.26 32.38 -2.81
C GLY A 100 -2.12 31.13 -2.70
N ASP A 101 -2.97 30.88 -3.70
CA ASP A 101 -3.91 29.76 -3.70
C ASP A 101 -3.22 28.42 -3.55
N SER A 102 -3.85 27.50 -2.81
CA SER A 102 -3.35 26.15 -2.64
C SER A 102 -3.20 25.44 -4.00
N ARG A 103 -2.14 24.67 -4.14
CA ARG A 103 -1.88 23.83 -5.35
C ARG A 103 -2.86 22.70 -5.53
N TRP A 104 -3.97 22.66 -4.83
CA TRP A 104 -4.66 21.44 -4.76
C TRP A 104 -5.80 21.27 -5.63
N TYR A 105 -6.11 20.22 -5.96
CA TYR A 105 -6.51 19.71 -7.22
C TYR A 105 -7.60 18.67 -7.20
N PHE A 106 -7.88 17.97 -6.09
CA PHE A 106 -9.00 17.05 -6.02
C PHE A 106 -9.81 17.32 -4.78
N ASN A 107 -11.06 17.53 -4.99
CA ASN A 107 -12.02 17.77 -3.95
C ASN A 107 -13.02 16.62 -3.82
N SER A 108 -12.91 15.59 -4.68
CA SER A 108 -13.81 14.45 -4.69
C SER A 108 -13.05 13.13 -4.80
N ALA A 109 -13.67 12.09 -4.29
CA ALA A 109 -13.25 10.70 -4.36
C ALA A 109 -14.50 9.82 -4.30
N PHE A 110 -14.34 8.51 -4.17
CA PHE A 110 -15.45 7.58 -4.14
C PHE A 110 -15.41 6.71 -2.87
N GLU A 111 -16.57 6.40 -2.33
CA GLU A 111 -16.76 5.45 -1.23
C GLU A 111 -17.86 4.46 -1.59
N GLY A 112 -17.86 3.29 -0.94
CA GLY A 112 -18.86 2.26 -1.17
C GLY A 112 -18.25 0.90 -1.51
N GLN A 113 -18.97 0.15 -2.31
CA GLN A 113 -18.56 -1.19 -2.72
C GLN A 113 -18.25 -1.24 -4.22
N LEU A 114 -17.34 -2.13 -4.59
CA LEU A 114 -16.95 -2.37 -5.99
C LEU A 114 -16.66 -3.84 -6.21
N GLY A 115 -16.99 -4.31 -7.41
CA GLY A 115 -16.67 -5.67 -7.85
C GLY A 115 -15.37 -5.71 -8.63
N LEU A 116 -14.61 -6.78 -8.47
CA LEU A 116 -13.47 -7.12 -9.31
C LEU A 116 -13.65 -8.52 -9.88
N GLN A 117 -13.69 -8.62 -11.19
CA GLN A 117 -13.67 -9.88 -11.91
C GLN A 117 -12.32 -10.04 -12.62
N ILE A 118 -11.65 -11.17 -12.40
CA ILE A 118 -10.41 -11.53 -13.09
C ILE A 118 -10.66 -12.83 -13.84
N SER A 119 -10.45 -12.82 -15.15
CA SER A 119 -10.61 -13.98 -16.02
C SER A 119 -9.25 -14.45 -16.53
N ARG A 120 -9.06 -15.77 -16.56
CA ARG A 120 -7.87 -16.42 -17.12
C ARG A 120 -7.95 -16.45 -18.64
N ARG A 121 -6.85 -16.14 -19.34
CA ARG A 121 -6.77 -16.16 -20.81
C ARG A 121 -5.62 -17.00 -21.34
N GLY A 122 -4.94 -17.75 -20.49
CA GLY A 122 -3.75 -18.55 -20.87
C GLY A 122 -2.66 -18.52 -19.82
N ILE A 123 -2.92 -17.86 -18.71
CA ILE A 123 -2.03 -17.86 -17.54
C ILE A 123 -1.90 -19.29 -16.98
N SER A 124 -0.67 -19.72 -16.67
CA SER A 124 -0.40 -21.00 -16.02
C SER A 124 -0.98 -21.05 -14.60
N ASP A 125 -1.22 -22.25 -14.09
CA ASP A 125 -1.73 -22.40 -12.70
C ASP A 125 -0.79 -21.81 -11.67
N ALA A 126 0.52 -21.96 -11.84
CA ALA A 126 1.51 -21.37 -10.96
C ALA A 126 1.46 -19.85 -10.97
N HIS A 127 1.42 -19.22 -12.14
CA HIS A 127 1.29 -17.76 -12.22
C HIS A 127 -0.09 -17.27 -11.72
N TRP A 128 -1.15 -18.05 -11.93
CA TRP A 128 -2.46 -17.75 -11.37
C TRP A 128 -2.44 -17.76 -9.84
N GLN A 129 -1.79 -18.74 -9.23
CA GLN A 129 -1.61 -18.82 -7.78
C GLN A 129 -0.84 -17.59 -7.26
N LEU A 130 0.26 -17.20 -7.93
CA LEU A 130 1.01 -15.99 -7.57
C LEU A 130 0.17 -14.72 -7.70
N LEU A 131 -0.62 -14.60 -8.76
CA LEU A 131 -1.50 -13.43 -8.96
C LEU A 131 -2.56 -13.31 -7.88
N THR A 132 -3.23 -14.41 -7.52
CA THR A 132 -4.26 -14.42 -6.47
C THR A 132 -3.67 -14.15 -5.11
N LEU A 133 -2.49 -14.70 -4.81
CA LEU A 133 -1.76 -14.43 -3.58
C LEU A 133 -1.35 -12.94 -3.49
N ALA A 134 -0.80 -12.39 -4.56
CA ALA A 134 -0.43 -10.98 -4.64
C ALA A 134 -1.64 -10.05 -4.47
N LEU A 135 -2.79 -10.43 -5.02
CA LEU A 135 -4.03 -9.68 -4.85
C LEU A 135 -4.49 -9.70 -3.38
N ALA A 136 -4.38 -10.84 -2.70
CA ALA A 136 -4.69 -10.92 -1.27
C ALA A 136 -3.76 -10.02 -0.44
N ILE A 137 -2.46 -10.02 -0.75
CA ILE A 137 -1.47 -9.12 -0.12
C ILE A 137 -1.81 -7.65 -0.41
N GLN A 138 -2.15 -7.31 -1.66
CA GLN A 138 -2.54 -5.95 -2.05
C GLN A 138 -3.78 -5.46 -1.31
N ILE A 139 -4.82 -6.29 -1.22
CA ILE A 139 -6.05 -5.98 -0.48
C ILE A 139 -5.76 -5.80 1.01
N ARG A 140 -4.88 -6.62 1.58
CA ARG A 140 -4.61 -6.64 3.01
C ARG A 140 -3.66 -5.52 3.47
N HIS A 141 -2.68 -5.16 2.65
CA HIS A 141 -1.58 -4.27 3.04
C HIS A 141 -1.42 -3.04 2.13
N GLY A 142 -1.87 -3.11 0.90
CA GLY A 142 -1.70 -2.06 -0.10
C GLY A 142 -2.85 -1.06 -0.15
N SER A 143 -2.73 -0.17 -1.12
CA SER A 143 -3.74 0.79 -1.54
C SER A 143 -3.95 0.70 -3.05
N PHE A 144 -5.10 1.15 -3.52
CA PHE A 144 -5.52 1.12 -4.91
C PHE A 144 -5.75 2.54 -5.43
N GLY A 145 -5.55 2.74 -6.70
CA GLY A 145 -5.75 4.03 -7.35
C GLY A 145 -4.53 4.94 -7.28
N ALA A 146 -4.78 6.23 -7.20
CA ALA A 146 -3.76 7.27 -7.12
C ALA A 146 -3.82 8.01 -5.77
N LYS A 147 -2.77 8.78 -5.47
CA LYS A 147 -2.70 9.58 -4.23
C LYS A 147 -2.73 8.76 -2.93
N ASP A 148 -2.23 7.56 -2.99
CA ASP A 148 -1.97 6.70 -1.83
C ASP A 148 -1.14 7.39 -0.74
N GLN A 149 -0.25 8.29 -1.13
CA GLN A 149 0.52 9.16 -0.23
C GLN A 149 -0.35 10.04 0.70
N PHE A 150 -1.63 10.25 0.38
CA PHE A 150 -2.62 10.89 1.24
C PHE A 150 -3.48 9.89 2.00
N GLY A 151 -3.16 8.61 1.88
CA GLY A 151 -3.84 7.54 2.56
C GLY A 151 -5.12 7.05 1.90
N LEU A 152 -5.36 7.44 0.65
CA LEU A 152 -6.55 7.06 -0.10
C LEU A 152 -6.42 5.65 -0.69
N GLY A 153 -7.56 5.02 -0.96
CA GLY A 153 -7.63 3.79 -1.74
C GLY A 153 -7.41 2.48 -0.97
N VAL A 154 -7.63 2.47 0.33
CA VAL A 154 -7.61 1.22 1.10
C VAL A 154 -8.89 0.45 0.84
N LEU A 155 -8.76 -0.78 0.34
CA LEU A 155 -9.87 -1.69 0.10
C LEU A 155 -9.81 -2.88 1.06
N ALA A 156 -10.97 -3.48 1.32
CA ALA A 156 -11.09 -4.76 2.01
C ALA A 156 -12.11 -5.65 1.30
N LEU A 157 -12.04 -6.94 1.52
CA LEU A 157 -13.11 -7.85 1.14
C LEU A 157 -14.38 -7.52 1.94
N THR A 158 -15.54 -7.67 1.33
CA THR A 158 -16.81 -7.57 2.04
C THR A 158 -16.95 -8.69 3.06
N GLU A 159 -17.75 -8.49 4.09
CA GLU A 159 -18.03 -9.51 5.10
C GLU A 159 -18.55 -10.81 4.48
N GLY A 160 -18.12 -11.94 5.03
CA GLY A 160 -18.49 -13.27 4.52
C GLY A 160 -17.77 -13.72 3.25
N ALA A 161 -16.87 -12.91 2.71
CA ALA A 161 -16.05 -13.32 1.56
C ALA A 161 -15.15 -14.51 1.93
N ARG A 162 -15.18 -15.54 1.08
CA ARG A 162 -14.31 -16.72 1.26
C ARG A 162 -12.86 -16.39 0.89
N PRO A 163 -11.87 -17.02 1.56
CA PRO A 163 -10.49 -16.98 1.10
C PRO A 163 -10.41 -17.43 -0.37
N PHE A 164 -9.73 -16.66 -1.19
CA PHE A 164 -9.61 -16.91 -2.63
C PHE A 164 -8.17 -17.20 -3.05
N ALA A 165 -7.18 -16.80 -2.26
CA ALA A 165 -5.78 -17.12 -2.50
C ALA A 165 -5.48 -18.52 -1.99
N VAL A 166 -4.70 -19.26 -2.78
CA VAL A 166 -4.22 -20.59 -2.42
C VAL A 166 -2.82 -20.44 -1.84
N PRO A 167 -2.53 -21.05 -0.67
CA PRO A 167 -1.20 -21.02 -0.10
C PRO A 167 -0.16 -21.58 -1.08
N LEU A 168 1.01 -20.96 -1.11
CA LEU A 168 2.17 -21.52 -1.80
C LEU A 168 2.70 -22.71 -1.01
N ASP A 169 2.89 -23.82 -1.69
CA ASP A 169 3.65 -24.93 -1.13
C ASP A 169 5.16 -24.64 -1.27
N ALA A 170 5.93 -24.95 -0.25
CA ALA A 170 7.39 -24.84 -0.29
C ALA A 170 8.04 -25.72 -1.38
N SER A 171 7.32 -26.78 -1.79
CA SER A 171 7.70 -27.70 -2.87
C SER A 171 7.09 -27.37 -4.24
N SER A 172 6.26 -26.31 -4.34
CA SER A 172 5.61 -25.97 -5.61
C SER A 172 6.68 -25.73 -6.68
N ASP A 173 6.57 -26.43 -7.80
CA ASP A 173 7.31 -26.14 -9.02
C ASP A 173 6.89 -24.76 -9.55
N LEU A 174 7.58 -23.74 -9.09
CA LEU A 174 7.48 -22.45 -9.71
C LEU A 174 7.97 -22.57 -11.17
N PRO A 175 7.33 -21.88 -12.13
CA PRO A 175 7.78 -21.89 -13.52
C PRO A 175 9.29 -21.59 -13.56
N LYS A 176 10.02 -22.16 -14.52
CA LYS A 176 11.47 -21.96 -14.66
C LYS A 176 11.80 -20.49 -14.45
N VAL A 177 12.45 -20.25 -13.33
CA VAL A 177 12.68 -18.92 -12.80
C VAL A 177 13.66 -18.23 -13.75
N VAL A 178 13.22 -17.18 -14.42
CA VAL A 178 14.14 -16.20 -14.97
C VAL A 178 14.69 -15.44 -13.77
N PRO A 179 16.02 -15.51 -13.49
CA PRO A 179 16.55 -14.85 -12.31
C PRO A 179 16.17 -13.38 -12.31
N ALA A 180 15.65 -12.89 -11.16
CA ALA A 180 15.40 -11.48 -10.99
C ALA A 180 16.72 -10.70 -11.09
N THR A 181 16.70 -9.56 -11.76
CA THR A 181 17.89 -8.72 -11.92
C THR A 181 18.39 -8.26 -10.55
N PRO A 182 19.70 -8.35 -10.24
CA PRO A 182 20.24 -7.82 -9.01
C PRO A 182 19.84 -6.35 -8.82
N GLY A 183 19.35 -5.99 -7.64
CA GLY A 183 18.88 -4.63 -7.35
C GLY A 183 17.40 -4.35 -7.62
N GLU A 184 16.68 -5.25 -8.28
CA GLU A 184 15.23 -5.10 -8.45
C GLU A 184 14.47 -5.11 -7.11
N LEU A 185 13.45 -4.24 -7.03
CA LEU A 185 12.56 -4.20 -5.87
C LEU A 185 11.79 -5.51 -5.75
N ASN A 186 11.78 -6.07 -4.54
CA ASN A 186 10.98 -7.22 -4.16
C ASN A 186 10.39 -7.02 -2.75
N LEU A 187 9.47 -7.87 -2.33
CA LEU A 187 8.80 -7.70 -1.04
C LEU A 187 9.70 -7.94 0.17
N LEU A 188 10.87 -8.58 0.03
CA LEU A 188 11.81 -8.76 1.14
C LEU A 188 12.31 -7.44 1.73
N ARG A 189 12.17 -6.37 0.96
CA ARG A 189 12.56 -5.00 1.34
C ARG A 189 11.39 -4.15 1.79
N HIS A 190 10.19 -4.71 1.80
CA HIS A 190 9.00 -4.06 2.30
C HIS A 190 8.76 -4.45 3.76
N SER A 191 8.20 -3.51 4.50
CA SER A 191 7.64 -3.73 5.83
C SER A 191 6.22 -3.20 5.82
N PHE A 192 5.31 -3.98 6.35
CA PHE A 192 3.91 -3.60 6.48
C PHE A 192 3.61 -3.47 7.96
N GLY A 193 2.91 -2.41 8.34
CA GLY A 193 2.58 -2.14 9.73
C GLY A 193 1.13 -1.72 9.88
N ARG A 194 0.62 -1.89 11.08
CA ARG A 194 -0.71 -1.44 11.48
C ARG A 194 -0.60 -0.65 12.76
N LEU A 195 -1.05 0.59 12.71
CA LEU A 195 -1.20 1.44 13.87
C LEU A 195 -2.67 1.41 14.28
N ARG A 196 -2.93 0.95 15.49
CA ARG A 196 -4.27 0.78 16.03
C ARG A 196 -4.53 1.77 17.14
N PHE A 197 -5.74 2.30 17.12
CA PHE A 197 -6.28 3.19 18.14
C PHE A 197 -7.52 2.53 18.73
N ARG A 198 -7.47 2.19 20.01
CA ARG A 198 -8.63 1.65 20.71
C ARG A 198 -9.59 2.75 21.10
N ILE A 199 -10.85 2.44 21.14
CA ILE A 199 -11.88 3.33 21.65
C ILE A 199 -11.76 3.38 23.18
N ALA A 200 -11.72 4.58 23.76
CA ALA A 200 -11.78 4.72 25.19
C ALA A 200 -13.14 4.25 25.71
N PRO A 201 -13.20 3.53 26.87
CA PRO A 201 -14.47 3.08 27.44
C PRO A 201 -15.48 4.24 27.62
N GLY A 202 -16.70 4.03 27.18
CA GLY A 202 -17.77 5.04 27.28
C GLY A 202 -17.77 6.14 26.20
N GLN A 203 -16.83 6.10 25.26
CA GLN A 203 -16.81 7.05 24.15
C GLN A 203 -17.22 6.37 22.83
N ARG A 204 -17.97 7.12 21.99
CA ARG A 204 -18.20 6.74 20.60
C ARG A 204 -17.24 7.52 19.72
N PRO A 205 -16.35 6.87 18.98
CA PRO A 205 -15.43 7.57 18.12
C PRO A 205 -16.20 8.19 16.94
N ILE A 206 -15.97 9.47 16.71
CA ILE A 206 -16.45 10.13 15.50
C ILE A 206 -15.31 10.09 14.48
N LEU A 207 -15.25 9.03 13.70
CA LEU A 207 -14.36 8.96 12.57
C LEU A 207 -15.04 9.52 11.33
N ASN A 208 -14.98 10.84 11.16
CA ASN A 208 -15.34 11.47 9.89
C ASN A 208 -14.12 11.54 8.95
N ARG A 209 -14.33 11.89 7.68
CA ARG A 209 -13.26 11.97 6.67
C ARG A 209 -12.12 12.91 7.07
N SER A 210 -12.46 14.04 7.68
CA SER A 210 -11.45 15.01 8.13
C SER A 210 -10.56 14.42 9.23
N THR A 211 -11.16 13.80 10.24
CA THR A 211 -10.42 13.11 11.31
C THR A 211 -9.56 11.98 10.77
N ALA A 212 -10.10 11.15 9.86
CA ALA A 212 -9.39 10.04 9.23
C ALA A 212 -8.14 10.49 8.48
N LEU A 213 -8.24 11.56 7.70
CA LEU A 213 -7.11 12.13 6.95
C LEU A 213 -6.12 12.86 7.86
N ASN A 214 -6.61 13.57 8.86
CA ASN A 214 -5.77 14.24 9.85
C ASN A 214 -4.88 13.26 10.61
N LEU A 215 -5.42 12.09 10.99
CA LEU A 215 -4.64 11.03 11.64
C LEU A 215 -3.48 10.54 10.75
N ALA A 216 -3.72 10.35 9.45
CA ALA A 216 -2.66 9.99 8.50
C ALA A 216 -1.59 11.07 8.39
N LEU A 217 -2.01 12.33 8.25
CA LEU A 217 -1.08 13.47 8.15
C LEU A 217 -0.28 13.65 9.43
N ALA A 218 -0.93 13.52 10.60
CA ALA A 218 -0.28 13.57 11.91
C ALA A 218 0.76 12.45 12.07
N THR A 219 0.38 11.22 11.71
CA THR A 219 1.30 10.08 11.72
C THR A 219 2.52 10.34 10.83
N ARG A 220 2.33 10.81 9.60
CA ARG A 220 3.44 11.17 8.69
C ARG A 220 4.31 12.30 9.26
N ALA A 221 3.71 13.32 9.86
CA ALA A 221 4.44 14.42 10.48
C ALA A 221 5.29 13.94 11.66
N THR A 222 4.75 13.05 12.49
CA THR A 222 5.47 12.45 13.60
C THR A 222 6.64 11.58 13.12
N LEU A 223 6.43 10.74 12.12
CA LEU A 223 7.49 9.96 11.48
C LEU A 223 8.59 10.86 10.91
N ARG A 224 8.21 11.98 10.27
CA ARG A 224 9.16 12.98 9.75
C ARG A 224 9.97 13.63 10.87
N ASN A 225 9.35 13.93 11.99
CA ASN A 225 10.01 14.53 13.14
C ASN A 225 10.96 13.55 13.83
N ALA A 226 10.58 12.29 13.95
CA ALA A 226 11.42 11.24 14.51
C ALA A 226 12.71 10.98 13.69
N LEU A 227 12.71 11.31 12.40
CA LEU A 227 13.89 11.27 11.52
C LEU A 227 14.64 12.61 11.43
N ARG A 228 14.41 13.55 12.35
CA ARG A 228 15.21 14.78 12.44
C ARG A 228 16.42 14.58 13.34
N ALA A 229 17.52 15.20 12.96
CA ALA A 229 18.68 15.29 13.80
C ALA A 229 18.34 16.06 15.09
N LYS A 230 18.98 15.72 16.19
CA LYS A 230 18.94 16.52 17.40
C LYS A 230 19.66 17.87 17.18
N PRO A 231 19.30 18.92 17.93
CA PRO A 231 19.91 20.24 17.75
C PRO A 231 21.44 20.25 17.94
N ASP A 232 21.96 19.35 18.74
CA ASP A 232 23.38 19.16 19.06
C ASP A 232 24.11 18.17 18.14
N ALA A 233 23.44 17.62 17.14
CA ALA A 233 24.06 16.70 16.20
C ALA A 233 25.07 17.43 15.30
N SER A 234 26.15 16.74 14.91
CA SER A 234 27.13 17.26 13.95
C SER A 234 26.51 17.53 12.57
N ASP A 235 27.12 18.43 11.79
CA ASP A 235 26.67 18.73 10.43
C ASP A 235 26.60 17.51 9.54
N THR A 236 27.54 16.59 9.69
CA THR A 236 27.55 15.29 8.96
C THR A 236 26.33 14.46 9.32
N GLU A 237 26.00 14.35 10.59
CA GLU A 237 24.84 13.60 11.05
C GLU A 237 23.52 14.28 10.64
N GLN A 238 23.45 15.60 10.69
CA GLN A 238 22.29 16.36 10.19
C GLN A 238 22.07 16.13 8.70
N ALA A 239 23.14 16.15 7.90
CA ALA A 239 23.09 15.89 6.47
C ALA A 239 22.62 14.45 6.19
N ARG A 240 23.15 13.47 6.91
CA ARG A 240 22.80 12.05 6.79
C ARG A 240 21.31 11.81 7.10
N LEU A 241 20.83 12.27 8.25
CA LEU A 241 19.42 12.11 8.64
C LEU A 241 18.47 12.90 7.74
N THR A 242 18.91 14.03 7.21
CA THR A 242 18.14 14.78 6.21
C THR A 242 18.00 14.00 4.89
N ALA A 243 19.09 13.39 4.42
CA ALA A 243 19.06 12.54 3.24
C ALA A 243 18.14 11.33 3.45
N LEU A 244 18.28 10.62 4.59
CA LEU A 244 17.42 9.51 4.96
C LEU A 244 15.93 9.90 5.03
N ARG A 245 15.63 11.02 5.67
CA ARG A 245 14.26 11.55 5.76
C ARG A 245 13.67 11.84 4.38
N HIS A 246 14.44 12.46 3.48
CA HIS A 246 14.00 12.71 2.12
C HIS A 246 13.80 11.42 1.35
N GLN A 247 14.69 10.45 1.49
CA GLN A 247 14.59 9.14 0.85
C GLN A 247 13.33 8.40 1.31
N MET A 248 13.02 8.43 2.60
CA MET A 248 11.89 7.71 3.18
C MET A 248 10.55 8.41 2.94
N LEU A 249 10.49 9.72 3.14
CA LEU A 249 9.23 10.48 3.12
C LEU A 249 9.05 11.31 1.85
N GLY A 250 9.96 11.16 0.90
CA GLY A 250 9.96 11.87 -0.36
C GLY A 250 10.48 13.31 -0.25
N LYS A 251 10.83 13.87 -1.38
CA LYS A 251 11.21 15.27 -1.54
C LYS A 251 10.40 15.86 -2.68
N LEU A 252 9.77 16.99 -2.42
CA LEU A 252 8.91 17.67 -3.39
C LEU A 252 9.67 17.90 -4.72
N ASN A 253 9.03 17.54 -5.82
CA ASN A 253 9.53 17.65 -7.18
C ASN A 253 10.79 16.82 -7.51
N GLN A 254 11.22 15.90 -6.64
CA GLN A 254 12.39 15.05 -6.90
C GLN A 254 12.05 13.56 -6.87
N PHE A 255 11.44 13.05 -5.80
CA PHE A 255 11.08 11.64 -5.70
C PHE A 255 9.93 11.41 -4.70
N GLY A 256 9.19 10.34 -4.92
CA GLY A 256 8.08 9.94 -4.07
C GLY A 256 8.50 9.41 -2.71
N SER A 257 7.55 9.28 -1.81
CA SER A 257 7.74 8.69 -0.49
C SER A 257 7.89 7.16 -0.59
N ALA A 258 8.88 6.61 0.10
CA ALA A 258 8.97 5.16 0.32
C ALA A 258 8.05 4.69 1.46
N VAL A 259 7.50 5.63 2.24
CA VAL A 259 6.55 5.37 3.32
C VAL A 259 5.16 5.77 2.87
N ASN A 260 4.25 4.81 2.92
CA ASN A 260 2.83 5.03 2.73
C ASN A 260 2.09 4.89 4.06
N VAL A 261 1.22 5.83 4.37
CA VAL A 261 0.35 5.83 5.56
C VAL A 261 -1.07 6.01 5.09
N SER A 262 -1.94 5.03 5.33
CA SER A 262 -3.35 5.14 4.95
C SER A 262 -4.08 6.19 5.78
N ALA A 263 -5.19 6.70 5.28
CA ALA A 263 -6.17 7.35 6.14
C ALA A 263 -6.69 6.33 7.17
N ALA A 264 -7.18 6.83 8.28
CA ALA A 264 -7.75 5.98 9.30
C ALA A 264 -9.10 5.41 8.84
N TYR A 265 -9.39 4.19 9.25
CA TYR A 265 -10.68 3.54 9.01
C TYR A 265 -11.14 2.79 10.26
N ALA A 266 -12.46 2.65 10.40
CA ALA A 266 -13.06 1.96 11.52
C ALA A 266 -12.80 0.45 11.46
N THR A 267 -12.56 -0.14 12.62
CA THR A 267 -12.50 -1.58 12.87
C THR A 267 -13.50 -1.92 13.98
N GLU A 268 -13.65 -3.21 14.28
CA GLU A 268 -14.51 -3.67 15.39
C GLU A 268 -14.13 -3.03 16.73
N ASP A 269 -12.82 -2.95 17.01
CA ASP A 269 -12.28 -2.51 18.31
C ASP A 269 -11.85 -1.04 18.33
N GLY A 270 -11.99 -0.31 17.23
CA GLY A 270 -11.54 1.07 17.18
C GLY A 270 -11.25 1.58 15.78
N VAL A 271 -10.04 2.11 15.60
CA VAL A 271 -9.59 2.71 14.35
C VAL A 271 -8.19 2.20 14.01
N GLU A 272 -7.95 1.97 12.74
CA GLU A 272 -6.66 1.47 12.25
C GLU A 272 -6.14 2.33 11.10
N LEU A 273 -4.80 2.45 11.00
CA LEU A 273 -4.09 2.91 9.81
C LEU A 273 -3.14 1.83 9.33
N ARG A 274 -3.01 1.71 8.02
CA ARG A 274 -1.98 0.86 7.39
C ARG A 274 -0.73 1.68 7.13
N LEU A 275 0.43 1.06 7.38
CA LEU A 275 1.72 1.59 7.01
C LEU A 275 2.41 0.61 6.07
N ALA A 276 3.02 1.13 5.03
CA ALA A 276 3.90 0.35 4.16
C ALA A 276 5.21 1.12 3.97
N VAL A 277 6.33 0.41 4.09
CA VAL A 277 7.67 0.98 3.91
C VAL A 277 8.40 0.16 2.88
N ALA A 278 8.78 0.79 1.76
CA ALA A 278 9.60 0.20 0.72
C ALA A 278 11.05 0.70 0.86
N LEU A 279 11.96 -0.20 1.20
CA LEU A 279 13.38 0.14 1.37
C LEU A 279 14.16 -0.08 0.08
N LYS A 280 15.02 0.87 -0.28
CA LYS A 280 15.95 0.70 -1.39
C LYS A 280 17.07 -0.33 -1.04
N PRO A 281 17.72 -0.90 -2.05
CA PRO A 281 18.68 -2.00 -1.88
C PRO A 281 19.81 -1.77 -0.87
N ASP A 282 20.32 -0.56 -0.80
CA ASP A 282 21.59 -0.25 -0.14
C ASP A 282 21.43 0.15 1.33
N THR A 283 20.22 0.04 1.90
CA THR A 283 19.87 0.67 3.18
C THR A 283 19.60 -0.33 4.32
N ALA A 284 20.24 -1.48 4.36
CA ALA A 284 20.02 -2.47 5.44
C ALA A 284 20.34 -1.89 6.83
N ALA A 285 21.42 -1.08 6.95
CA ALA A 285 21.76 -0.39 8.19
C ALA A 285 20.75 0.71 8.53
N GLU A 286 20.26 1.43 7.53
CA GLU A 286 19.26 2.48 7.67
C GLU A 286 17.88 1.93 8.04
N ARG A 287 17.57 0.68 7.68
CA ARG A 287 16.34 0.00 8.07
C ARG A 287 16.16 0.00 9.59
N GLY A 288 17.21 -0.36 10.33
CA GLY A 288 17.17 -0.39 11.80
C GLY A 288 16.89 0.99 12.39
N GLU A 289 17.44 2.05 11.82
CA GLU A 289 17.20 3.43 12.25
C GLU A 289 15.78 3.89 11.94
N VAL A 290 15.30 3.63 10.73
CA VAL A 290 13.93 3.94 10.33
C VAL A 290 12.94 3.25 11.25
N MET A 291 13.16 1.98 11.56
CA MET A 291 12.26 1.22 12.45
C MET A 291 12.31 1.71 13.88
N LYS A 292 13.51 2.11 14.41
CA LYS A 292 13.65 2.76 15.70
C LYS A 292 12.92 4.10 15.73
N ALA A 293 13.06 4.92 14.67
CA ALA A 293 12.37 6.19 14.54
C ALA A 293 10.83 5.99 14.53
N PHE A 294 10.35 4.96 13.85
CA PHE A 294 8.92 4.65 13.81
C PHE A 294 8.39 4.13 15.15
N ALA A 295 9.15 3.31 15.86
CA ALA A 295 8.81 2.89 17.21
C ALA A 295 8.74 4.08 18.19
N ALA A 296 9.72 5.00 18.12
CA ALA A 296 9.69 6.22 18.90
C ALA A 296 8.52 7.13 18.51
N ALA A 297 8.22 7.25 17.22
CA ALA A 297 7.09 8.03 16.73
C ALA A 297 5.74 7.49 17.21
N ALA A 298 5.58 6.17 17.31
CA ALA A 298 4.35 5.56 17.82
C ALA A 298 4.05 6.03 19.26
N GLY A 299 5.06 6.14 20.13
CA GLY A 299 4.89 6.68 21.48
C GLY A 299 4.54 8.17 21.54
N HIS A 300 4.80 8.94 20.48
CA HIS A 300 4.45 10.36 20.41
C HIS A 300 3.10 10.64 19.74
N ILE A 301 2.55 9.68 19.03
CA ILE A 301 1.23 9.81 18.41
C ILE A 301 0.15 9.92 19.47
N ASP A 302 0.36 9.32 20.66
CA ASP A 302 -0.55 9.39 21.82
C ASP A 302 -0.95 10.83 22.17
N THR A 303 0.01 11.74 22.23
CA THR A 303 -0.25 13.12 22.62
C THR A 303 -1.10 13.91 21.63
N MET A 304 -1.14 13.49 20.38
CA MET A 304 -1.94 14.14 19.35
C MET A 304 -3.37 13.62 19.31
N ILE A 305 -3.61 12.44 19.86
CA ILE A 305 -4.86 11.69 19.72
C ILE A 305 -5.74 11.79 20.96
N ASP A 306 -5.17 12.10 22.11
CA ASP A 306 -5.93 12.39 23.33
C ASP A 306 -7.07 13.42 23.12
N ARG A 307 -6.87 14.33 22.16
CA ARG A 307 -7.86 15.34 21.81
C ARG A 307 -9.09 14.80 21.08
N ILE A 308 -9.03 13.60 20.53
CA ILE A 308 -10.13 13.00 19.77
C ILE A 308 -10.75 11.77 20.46
N GLY A 309 -10.37 11.52 21.72
CA GLY A 309 -10.96 10.47 22.55
C GLY A 309 -10.52 9.05 22.22
N TYR A 310 -9.42 8.87 21.52
CA TYR A 310 -8.82 7.57 21.25
C TYR A 310 -7.64 7.30 22.17
N ARG A 311 -7.43 6.05 22.54
CA ARG A 311 -6.17 5.57 23.15
C ARG A 311 -5.37 4.83 22.10
N VAL A 312 -4.09 5.16 21.97
CA VAL A 312 -3.16 4.41 21.13
C VAL A 312 -2.67 3.21 21.91
N ASP A 313 -2.59 2.06 21.26
CA ASP A 313 -1.94 0.87 21.82
C ASP A 313 -0.41 1.05 21.99
N GLY A 314 0.13 2.24 21.70
CA GLY A 314 1.55 2.59 21.88
C GLY A 314 2.51 1.78 21.00
N LYS A 315 1.99 0.91 20.13
CA LYS A 315 2.79 -0.03 19.35
C LYS A 315 2.28 -0.11 17.92
N ILE A 316 3.21 -0.04 16.98
CA ILE A 316 2.93 -0.38 15.60
C ILE A 316 3.24 -1.86 15.43
N ASP A 317 2.24 -2.67 15.10
CA ASP A 317 2.43 -4.05 14.74
C ASP A 317 3.02 -4.12 13.33
N TRP A 318 4.25 -4.61 13.24
CA TRP A 318 4.96 -4.74 11.97
C TRP A 318 5.02 -6.18 11.49
N GLU A 319 4.72 -6.39 10.22
CA GLU A 319 5.05 -7.60 9.48
C GLU A 319 6.27 -7.34 8.60
N PHE A 320 7.41 -7.84 9.03
CA PHE A 320 8.67 -7.66 8.30
C PHE A 320 8.89 -8.77 7.29
N GLY A 321 9.49 -8.42 6.15
CA GLY A 321 10.19 -9.36 5.31
C GLY A 321 11.36 -9.94 6.10
N GLY A 322 11.18 -11.12 6.66
CA GLY A 322 12.15 -11.70 7.60
C GLY A 322 13.37 -12.31 6.89
N ALA A 323 14.55 -12.11 7.46
CA ALA A 323 15.76 -12.87 7.15
C ALA A 323 15.64 -14.37 7.54
N HIS A 324 14.54 -14.76 8.17
CA HIS A 324 14.26 -16.15 8.59
C HIS A 324 13.50 -16.96 7.54
N LEU A 325 13.80 -16.71 6.28
CA LEU A 325 13.17 -17.42 5.19
C LEU A 325 13.79 -18.81 5.02
N SER A 326 13.52 -19.70 5.96
CA SER A 326 13.49 -21.12 5.59
C SER A 326 12.50 -21.32 4.43
N THR A 327 11.50 -20.41 4.29
CA THR A 327 10.57 -20.43 3.17
C THR A 327 10.02 -19.05 2.87
N ARG A 328 10.42 -18.42 1.75
CA ARG A 328 9.79 -17.20 1.21
C ARG A 328 8.30 -17.40 1.02
N ALA A 329 7.89 -18.61 0.64
CA ALA A 329 6.51 -19.01 0.48
C ALA A 329 5.71 -18.85 1.79
N ALA A 330 6.20 -19.34 2.92
CA ALA A 330 5.52 -19.22 4.20
C ALA A 330 5.31 -17.76 4.61
N TRP A 331 6.29 -16.88 4.33
CA TRP A 331 6.13 -15.46 4.61
C TRP A 331 5.09 -14.81 3.71
N LEU A 332 5.09 -15.12 2.40
CA LEU A 332 4.10 -14.60 1.48
C LEU A 332 2.68 -15.09 1.84
N ASN A 333 2.54 -16.35 2.23
CA ASN A 333 1.30 -16.91 2.73
C ASN A 333 0.79 -16.14 3.96
N LYS A 334 1.68 -15.87 4.92
CA LYS A 334 1.36 -15.07 6.10
C LYS A 334 0.89 -13.66 5.71
N LEU A 335 1.58 -12.99 4.79
CA LEU A 335 1.16 -11.67 4.30
C LEU A 335 -0.23 -11.74 3.64
N ALA A 336 -0.49 -12.76 2.84
CA ALA A 336 -1.79 -12.96 2.21
C ALA A 336 -2.90 -13.35 3.20
N GLY A 337 -2.54 -13.88 4.36
CA GLY A 337 -3.48 -14.38 5.37
C GLY A 337 -4.05 -15.76 5.05
N VAL A 338 -3.24 -16.62 4.44
CA VAL A 338 -3.56 -18.01 4.07
C VAL A 338 -2.52 -18.98 4.62
#